data_3f6ce88ffdb6bdc67bb9746f502c4bee
#
_entry.id   3f6ce88ffdb6bdc67bb9746f502c4bee
#
_cell.length_a   1.000
_cell.length_b   1.000
_cell.length_c   1.000
_cell.angle_alpha   90.00
_cell.angle_beta   90.00
_cell.angle_gamma   90.00
#
_symmetry.space_group_name_H-M   'P 1'
#
loop_
_entity.id
_entity.type
_entity.pdbx_description
1 polymer ?
#
loop_
_entity_poly.entity_id
_entity_poly.type
_entity_poly.pdbx_seq_one_letter_code
_entity_poly.pdbx_strand_id
1 'polypeptide(L)'
;MLRINVEFRKGVLFVRLRGKIVDDSYLDSINDLIDDMGIRYVVLNIDNLEYVDVNSINHIIDYNREILKKHGRLLICDTNINRNNIFKNAIPNIKCEIDAFSLI
;
A
#
# COMPACT_ATOMS: atom_id res chain seq x y z
N MET A 1 -6.26 -16.91 -0.23
CA MET A 1 -5.73 -16.46 -1.53
C MET A 1 -5.82 -14.94 -1.61
N LEU A 2 -4.75 -14.30 -2.04
CA LEU A 2 -4.73 -12.86 -2.21
C LEU A 2 -5.23 -12.46 -3.60
N ARG A 3 -6.13 -11.48 -3.65
CA ARG A 3 -6.57 -10.85 -4.90
C ARG A 3 -6.10 -9.41 -4.91
N ILE A 4 -5.62 -8.96 -6.07
CA ILE A 4 -5.08 -7.63 -6.26
C ILE A 4 -5.84 -6.94 -7.39
N ASN A 5 -6.32 -5.74 -7.12
CA ASN A 5 -6.90 -4.86 -8.13
C ASN A 5 -6.08 -3.57 -8.15
N VAL A 6 -5.67 -3.12 -9.32
CA VAL A 6 -4.89 -1.90 -9.45
C VAL A 6 -5.62 -0.90 -10.35
N GLU A 7 -5.51 0.37 -10.00
CA GLU A 7 -6.06 1.47 -10.78
C GLU A 7 -5.09 2.65 -10.71
N PHE A 8 -4.70 3.18 -11.87
CA PHE A 8 -3.85 4.36 -11.94
C PHE A 8 -4.70 5.58 -12.28
N ARG A 9 -4.72 6.57 -11.37
CA ARG A 9 -5.50 7.79 -11.54
C ARG A 9 -4.73 9.01 -11.08
N LYS A 10 -4.64 10.00 -11.95
CA LYS A 10 -4.06 11.32 -11.62
C LYS A 10 -2.69 11.21 -10.95
N GLY A 11 -1.85 10.31 -11.46
CA GLY A 11 -0.50 10.13 -10.96
C GLY A 11 -0.37 9.21 -9.76
N VAL A 12 -1.45 8.62 -9.28
CA VAL A 12 -1.45 7.75 -8.11
C VAL A 12 -1.86 6.34 -8.50
N LEU A 13 -1.08 5.35 -8.09
CA LEU A 13 -1.42 3.94 -8.25
C LEU A 13 -2.17 3.47 -6.99
N PHE A 14 -3.43 3.10 -7.18
CA PHE A 14 -4.23 2.51 -6.13
C PHE A 14 -4.13 0.99 -6.24
N VAL A 15 -3.61 0.36 -5.19
CA VAL A 15 -3.46 -1.09 -5.10
C VAL A 15 -4.41 -1.59 -4.03
N ARG A 16 -5.43 -2.33 -4.44
CA ARG A 16 -6.46 -2.84 -3.54
C ARG A 16 -6.22 -4.32 -3.31
N LEU A 17 -5.99 -4.67 -2.06
CA LEU A 17 -5.73 -6.05 -1.66
C LEU A 17 -6.97 -6.65 -1.01
N ARG A 18 -7.27 -7.90 -1.35
CA ARG A 18 -8.42 -8.61 -0.81
C ARG A 18 -8.03 -10.04 -0.44
N GLY A 19 -8.52 -10.51 0.69
CA GLY A 19 -8.29 -11.87 1.16
C GLY A 19 -7.15 -11.96 2.14
N LYS A 20 -6.19 -12.87 1.89
CA LYS A 20 -5.07 -13.13 2.79
C LYS A 20 -3.75 -12.96 2.08
N ILE A 21 -2.83 -12.25 2.71
CA ILE A 21 -1.44 -12.19 2.25
C ILE A 21 -0.76 -13.49 2.68
N VAL A 22 -0.19 -14.20 1.71
CA VAL A 22 0.53 -15.47 1.92
C VAL A 22 2.03 -15.21 2.03
N ASP A 23 2.55 -14.36 1.15
CA ASP A 23 3.95 -13.95 1.12
C ASP A 23 4.06 -12.52 0.56
N ASP A 24 5.27 -12.03 0.37
CA ASP A 24 5.51 -10.66 -0.09
C ASP A 24 5.67 -10.51 -1.61
N SER A 25 5.43 -11.57 -2.37
CA SER A 25 5.63 -11.55 -3.83
C SER A 25 4.76 -10.51 -4.56
N TYR A 26 3.59 -10.16 -3.98
CA TYR A 26 2.74 -9.13 -4.56
C TYR A 26 3.43 -7.75 -4.62
N LEU A 27 4.36 -7.49 -3.70
CA LEU A 27 5.12 -6.24 -3.68
C LEU A 27 6.07 -6.16 -4.88
N ASP A 28 6.62 -7.28 -5.31
CA ASP A 28 7.47 -7.33 -6.51
C ASP A 28 6.66 -6.97 -7.76
N SER A 29 5.43 -7.47 -7.85
CA SER A 29 4.53 -7.14 -8.97
C SER A 29 4.20 -5.64 -9.01
N ILE A 30 3.99 -5.03 -7.85
CA ILE A 30 3.74 -3.59 -7.75
C ILE A 30 4.99 -2.81 -8.17
N ASN A 31 6.17 -3.25 -7.74
CA ASN A 31 7.43 -2.62 -8.13
C ASN A 31 7.64 -2.62 -9.64
N ASP A 32 7.31 -3.73 -10.31
CA ASP A 32 7.41 -3.82 -11.76
C ASP A 32 6.53 -2.75 -12.43
N LEU A 33 5.30 -2.57 -11.96
CA LEU A 33 4.42 -1.52 -12.46
C LEU A 33 4.98 -0.13 -12.22
N ILE A 34 5.49 0.12 -11.03
CA ILE A 34 6.07 1.41 -10.65
C ILE A 34 7.25 1.75 -11.57
N ASP A 35 8.16 0.81 -11.76
CA ASP A 35 9.35 1.02 -12.57
C ASP A 35 9.00 1.20 -14.05
N ASP A 36 8.09 0.37 -14.57
CA ASP A 36 7.69 0.42 -15.98
C ASP A 36 6.95 1.71 -16.34
N MET A 37 6.15 2.24 -15.42
CA MET A 37 5.28 3.40 -15.67
C MET A 37 5.82 4.70 -15.06
N GLY A 38 6.93 4.66 -14.35
CA GLY A 38 7.48 5.85 -13.69
C GLY A 38 6.58 6.38 -12.58
N ILE A 39 5.87 5.50 -11.90
CA ILE A 39 4.93 5.87 -10.84
C ILE A 39 5.71 6.25 -9.57
N ARG A 40 5.29 7.32 -8.89
CA ARG A 40 5.90 7.77 -7.63
C ARG A 40 4.98 7.57 -6.42
N TYR A 41 3.67 7.63 -6.62
CA TYR A 41 2.71 7.67 -5.53
C TYR A 41 1.86 6.41 -5.55
N VAL A 42 1.85 5.70 -4.43
CA VAL A 42 1.14 4.42 -4.29
C VAL A 42 0.25 4.48 -3.05
N VAL A 43 -1.00 4.09 -3.21
CA VAL A 43 -1.94 3.87 -2.11
C VAL A 43 -2.19 2.37 -2.02
N LEU A 44 -1.82 1.79 -0.90
CA LEU A 44 -2.09 0.38 -0.62
C LEU A 44 -3.37 0.30 0.22
N ASN A 45 -4.45 -0.13 -0.40
CA ASN A 45 -5.75 -0.27 0.26
C ASN A 45 -5.86 -1.67 0.82
N ILE A 46 -5.89 -1.77 2.15
CA ILE A 46 -5.94 -3.03 2.88
C ILE A 46 -7.29 -3.27 3.58
N ASP A 47 -8.30 -2.45 3.27
CA ASP A 47 -9.63 -2.55 3.89
C ASP A 47 -10.24 -3.94 3.78
N ASN A 48 -10.00 -4.63 2.68
CA ASN A 48 -10.59 -5.91 2.38
C ASN A 48 -9.69 -7.10 2.71
N LEU A 49 -8.56 -6.85 3.38
CA LEU A 49 -7.76 -7.95 3.94
C LEU A 49 -8.43 -8.52 5.18
N GLU A 50 -8.45 -9.84 5.30
CA GLU A 50 -9.05 -10.51 6.45
C GLU A 50 -8.26 -10.22 7.73
N TYR A 51 -6.92 -10.22 7.63
CA TYR A 51 -6.02 -9.83 8.71
C TYR A 51 -4.66 -9.45 8.11
N VAL A 52 -3.84 -8.80 8.93
CA VAL A 52 -2.48 -8.41 8.54
C VAL A 52 -1.54 -8.90 9.63
N ASP A 53 -0.69 -9.87 9.32
CA ASP A 53 0.24 -10.44 10.29
C ASP A 53 1.51 -9.58 10.43
N VAL A 54 2.33 -9.91 11.41
CA VAL A 54 3.55 -9.16 11.72
C VAL A 54 4.53 -9.18 10.54
N ASN A 55 4.66 -10.32 9.87
CA ASN A 55 5.56 -10.43 8.71
C ASN A 55 5.11 -9.51 7.58
N SER A 56 3.81 -9.48 7.30
CA SER A 56 3.25 -8.60 6.27
C SER A 56 3.47 -7.13 6.61
N ILE A 57 3.27 -6.75 7.87
CA ILE A 57 3.51 -5.38 8.34
C ILE A 57 4.97 -5.00 8.11
N ASN A 58 5.91 -5.87 8.47
CA ASN A 58 7.34 -5.61 8.31
C ASN A 58 7.73 -5.50 6.84
N HIS A 59 7.20 -6.35 5.98
CA HIS A 59 7.44 -6.29 4.53
C HIS A 59 6.95 -4.97 3.94
N ILE A 60 5.77 -4.52 4.36
CA ILE A 60 5.20 -3.26 3.87
C ILE A 60 6.02 -2.07 4.38
N ILE A 61 6.49 -2.09 5.62
CA ILE A 61 7.36 -1.04 6.17
C ILE A 61 8.68 -0.98 5.38
N ASP A 62 9.29 -2.12 5.09
CA ASP A 62 10.51 -2.18 4.29
C ASP A 62 10.26 -1.67 2.87
N TYR A 63 9.13 -2.01 2.29
CA TYR A 63 8.72 -1.53 0.97
C TYR A 63 8.54 -0.01 0.96
N ASN A 64 7.99 0.57 2.02
CA ASN A 64 7.88 2.02 2.17
C ASN A 64 9.25 2.68 2.09
N ARG A 65 10.27 2.10 2.73
CA ARG A 65 11.65 2.61 2.65
C ARG A 65 12.17 2.61 1.22
N GLU A 66 11.89 1.55 0.47
CA GLU A 66 12.32 1.47 -0.93
C GLU A 66 11.64 2.52 -1.80
N ILE A 67 10.35 2.75 -1.59
CA ILE A 67 9.60 3.79 -2.31
C ILE A 67 10.17 5.19 -1.97
N LEU A 68 10.46 5.45 -0.71
CA LEU A 68 11.04 6.72 -0.28
C LEU A 68 12.41 6.97 -0.92
N LYS A 69 13.24 5.93 -1.06
CA LYS A 69 14.53 6.04 -1.74
C LYS A 69 14.38 6.43 -3.21
N LYS A 70 13.29 6.06 -3.84
CA LYS A 70 12.98 6.40 -5.24
C LYS A 70 12.27 7.73 -5.37
N HIS A 71 12.23 8.54 -4.31
CA HIS A 71 11.52 9.82 -4.23
C HIS A 71 10.01 9.67 -4.41
N GLY A 72 9.48 8.51 -4.09
CA GLY A 72 8.05 8.23 -4.10
C GLY A 72 7.44 8.35 -2.72
N ARG A 73 6.17 7.98 -2.64
CA ARG A 73 5.44 7.99 -1.37
C ARG A 73 4.41 6.87 -1.35
N LEU A 74 4.35 6.17 -0.23
CA LEU A 74 3.35 5.14 0.05
C LEU A 74 2.37 5.64 1.10
N LEU A 75 1.08 5.43 0.85
CA LEU A 75 0.02 5.68 1.82
C LEU A 75 -0.73 4.37 2.05
N ILE A 76 -1.22 4.17 3.27
CA ILE A 76 -2.07 3.03 3.60
C ILE A 76 -3.52 3.53 3.70
N CYS A 77 -4.43 2.87 2.99
CA CYS A 77 -5.86 3.13 3.11
C CYS A 77 -6.50 2.00 3.90
N ASP A 78 -7.02 2.32 5.08
CA ASP A 78 -7.65 1.34 5.96
C ASP A 78 -8.64 2.04 6.89
N THR A 79 -9.89 1.60 6.88
CA THR A 79 -10.93 2.11 7.76
C THR A 79 -11.08 1.31 9.06
N ASN A 80 -10.40 0.17 9.17
CA ASN A 80 -10.51 -0.70 10.34
C ASN A 80 -9.82 -0.08 11.54
N ILE A 81 -10.60 0.38 12.51
CA ILE A 81 -10.06 1.04 13.70
C ILE A 81 -9.23 0.09 14.57
N ASN A 82 -9.46 -1.22 14.48
CA ASN A 82 -8.66 -2.22 15.19
C ASN A 82 -7.26 -2.37 14.64
N ARG A 83 -7.00 -1.81 13.45
CA ARG A 83 -5.69 -1.81 12.82
C ARG A 83 -5.03 -0.43 12.81
N ASN A 84 -5.55 0.53 13.56
CA ASN A 84 -4.89 1.82 13.72
C ASN A 84 -3.50 1.60 14.30
N ASN A 85 -2.50 2.25 13.72
CA ASN A 85 -1.11 2.21 14.16
C ASN A 85 -0.40 0.86 14.02
N ILE A 86 -0.94 -0.08 13.24
CA ILE A 86 -0.20 -1.33 13.00
C ILE A 86 1.14 -1.07 12.32
N PHE A 87 1.25 0.03 11.57
CA PHE A 87 2.51 0.45 10.92
C PHE A 87 3.33 1.41 11.77
N LYS A 88 2.96 1.60 13.05
CA LYS A 88 3.71 2.39 14.04
C LYS A 88 4.03 3.80 13.55
N ASN A 89 3.10 4.43 12.85
CA ASN A 89 3.26 5.77 12.26
C ASN A 89 4.39 5.87 11.20
N ALA A 90 4.94 4.75 10.76
CA ALA A 90 5.95 4.74 9.70
C ALA A 90 5.36 5.12 8.34
N ILE A 91 4.08 4.84 8.14
CA ILE A 91 3.39 5.08 6.87
C ILE A 91 2.09 5.84 7.18
N PRO A 92 1.82 6.96 6.48
CA PRO A 92 0.55 7.67 6.69
C PRO A 92 -0.66 6.79 6.37
N ASN A 93 -1.68 6.87 7.21
CA ASN A 93 -2.92 6.13 7.05
C ASN A 93 -4.04 7.07 6.66
N ILE A 94 -4.76 6.74 5.59
CA ILE A 94 -5.95 7.46 5.16
C ILE A 94 -7.17 6.53 5.25
N LYS A 95 -8.35 7.11 5.40
CA LYS A 95 -9.58 6.33 5.58
C LYS A 95 -10.34 6.10 4.29
N CYS A 96 -10.08 6.89 3.25
CA CYS A 96 -10.62 6.64 1.92
C CYS A 96 -9.60 7.05 0.86
N GLU A 97 -9.68 6.42 -0.30
CA GLU A 97 -8.67 6.58 -1.35
C GLU A 97 -8.56 8.02 -1.85
N ILE A 98 -9.67 8.74 -1.92
CA ILE A 98 -9.68 10.11 -2.42
C ILE A 98 -8.85 11.07 -1.56
N ASP A 99 -8.69 10.76 -0.27
CA ASP A 99 -7.88 11.57 0.65
C ASP A 99 -6.41 11.62 0.23
N ALA A 100 -5.95 10.65 -0.55
CA ALA A 100 -4.58 10.63 -1.05
C ALA A 100 -4.24 11.88 -1.84
N PHE A 101 -5.17 12.42 -2.61
CA PHE A 101 -4.93 13.60 -3.44
C PHE A 101 -4.69 14.88 -2.62
N SER A 102 -5.07 14.88 -1.35
CA SER A 102 -4.81 16.01 -0.44
C SER A 102 -3.42 15.92 0.21
N LEU A 103 -2.80 14.74 0.21
CA LEU A 103 -1.52 14.48 0.87
C LEU A 103 -0.33 14.42 -0.10
N ILE A 104 -0.61 14.40 -1.37
CA ILE A 104 0.43 14.23 -2.41
C ILE A 104 0.67 15.54 -3.16
#